data_7f9144bf8b35df2bdc146da2115446a6
#
_entry.id   7f9144bf8b35df2bdc146da2115446a6
#
_cell.length_a   1.000
_cell.length_b   1.000
_cell.length_c   1.000
_cell.angle_alpha   90.00
_cell.angle_beta   90.00
_cell.angle_gamma   90.00
#
_symmetry.space_group_name_H-M   'P 1'
#
loop_
_entity.id
_entity.type
_entity.pdbx_description
1 polymer ?
#
loop_
_entity_poly.entity_id
_entity_poly.type
_entity_poly.pdbx_seq_one_letter_code
_entity_poly.pdbx_strand_id
1 'polypeptide(L)'
;IEIPDINVLQLLVAQGAVVICNGGGGIPVIRDANNHLQGIEAVIDKDLSSAFLAKQLGADALLLLTDVEAVYQGFGTPDAQPLSALTIAESHALDLPAGSMGPKITAACSFAESGGFSAIGRLSEALALLSGQAGTHIVAEHS
;
A
#
# COMPACT_ATOMS: atom_id res chain seq x y z
N ILE A 1 -11.82 -12.42 0.58
CA ILE A 1 -10.54 -12.37 -0.14
C ILE A 1 -9.49 -13.04 0.74
N GLU A 2 -8.61 -13.85 0.15
CA GLU A 2 -7.52 -14.55 0.85
C GLU A 2 -6.27 -14.60 -0.04
N ILE A 3 -5.12 -14.80 0.60
CA ILE A 3 -3.85 -15.15 -0.05
C ILE A 3 -3.60 -16.62 0.27
N PRO A 4 -3.72 -17.55 -0.71
CA PRO A 4 -3.64 -18.99 -0.44
C PRO A 4 -2.32 -19.42 0.25
N ASP A 5 -1.21 -18.76 -0.08
CA ASP A 5 0.12 -19.12 0.44
C ASP A 5 0.55 -18.29 1.66
N ILE A 6 -0.37 -17.58 2.32
CA ILE A 6 -0.06 -16.67 3.43
C ILE A 6 0.73 -17.35 4.56
N ASN A 7 0.42 -18.59 4.90
CA ASN A 7 1.10 -19.34 5.96
C ASN A 7 2.58 -19.58 5.63
N VAL A 8 2.91 -19.80 4.35
CA VAL A 8 4.30 -19.99 3.90
C VAL A 8 5.06 -18.68 4.02
N LEU A 9 4.44 -17.56 3.62
CA LEU A 9 5.04 -16.23 3.74
C LEU A 9 5.29 -15.87 5.21
N GLN A 10 4.32 -16.11 6.09
CA GLN A 10 4.46 -15.90 7.53
C GLN A 10 5.62 -16.71 8.12
N LEU A 11 5.74 -17.98 7.74
CA LEU A 11 6.84 -18.85 8.19
C LEU A 11 8.19 -18.30 7.77
N LEU A 12 8.33 -17.90 6.50
CA LEU A 12 9.59 -17.37 5.97
C LEU A 12 9.99 -16.07 6.66
N VAL A 13 9.04 -15.14 6.82
CA VAL A 13 9.28 -13.88 7.54
C VAL A 13 9.67 -14.12 8.99
N ALA A 14 9.00 -15.04 9.69
CA ALA A 14 9.31 -15.40 11.07
C ALA A 14 10.73 -16.01 11.23
N GLN A 15 11.29 -16.60 10.16
CA GLN A 15 12.67 -17.10 10.13
C GLN A 15 13.69 -16.03 9.69
N GLY A 16 13.26 -14.77 9.54
CA GLY A 16 14.11 -13.64 9.15
C GLY A 16 14.43 -13.57 7.65
N ALA A 17 13.69 -14.29 6.81
CA ALA A 17 13.87 -14.22 5.36
C ALA A 17 13.31 -12.89 4.81
N VAL A 18 14.03 -12.31 3.85
CA VAL A 18 13.52 -11.24 2.99
C VAL A 18 12.79 -11.88 1.82
N VAL A 19 11.47 -11.65 1.74
CA VAL A 19 10.62 -12.31 0.75
C VAL A 19 10.21 -11.32 -0.33
N ILE A 20 10.46 -11.67 -1.59
CA ILE A 20 9.95 -10.94 -2.76
C ILE A 20 8.69 -11.66 -3.21
N CYS A 21 7.55 -11.00 -3.11
CA CYS A 21 6.23 -11.57 -3.42
C CYS A 21 5.33 -10.56 -4.11
N ASN A 22 4.08 -10.94 -4.41
CA ASN A 22 3.04 -10.12 -5.04
C ASN A 22 3.30 -9.71 -6.50
N GLY A 23 4.53 -9.53 -6.95
CA GLY A 23 4.83 -9.08 -8.31
C GLY A 23 4.01 -7.85 -8.71
N GLY A 24 3.26 -7.94 -9.82
CA GLY A 24 2.37 -6.87 -10.30
C GLY A 24 0.99 -6.80 -9.61
N GLY A 25 0.76 -7.57 -8.54
CA GLY A 25 -0.52 -7.62 -7.80
C GLY A 25 -0.96 -9.03 -7.41
N GLY A 26 -0.29 -10.05 -7.95
CA GLY A 26 -0.62 -11.45 -7.76
C GLY A 26 -1.47 -12.05 -8.89
N ILE A 27 -1.65 -13.36 -8.84
CA ILE A 27 -2.47 -14.10 -9.81
C ILE A 27 -3.89 -14.22 -9.24
N PRO A 28 -4.91 -13.64 -9.92
CA PRO A 28 -6.28 -13.74 -9.46
C PRO A 28 -6.82 -15.16 -9.65
N VAL A 29 -7.33 -15.73 -8.57
CA VAL A 29 -7.90 -17.07 -8.54
C VAL A 29 -9.22 -17.08 -7.77
N ILE A 30 -10.08 -18.05 -8.11
CA ILE A 30 -11.28 -18.41 -7.34
C ILE A 30 -11.19 -19.87 -6.92
N ARG A 31 -11.95 -20.26 -5.89
CA ARG A 31 -12.13 -21.67 -5.54
C ARG A 31 -13.37 -22.21 -6.23
N ASP A 32 -13.23 -23.37 -6.87
CA ASP A 32 -14.34 -24.10 -7.43
C ASP A 32 -15.13 -24.88 -6.34
N ALA A 33 -16.19 -25.57 -6.75
CA ALA A 33 -17.01 -26.37 -5.85
C ALA A 33 -16.25 -27.54 -5.14
N ASN A 34 -15.10 -27.92 -5.69
CA ASN A 34 -14.22 -28.96 -5.13
C ASN A 34 -13.05 -28.37 -4.34
N ASN A 35 -13.06 -27.04 -4.11
CA ASN A 35 -12.00 -26.30 -3.41
C ASN A 35 -10.67 -26.19 -4.19
N HIS A 36 -10.65 -26.43 -5.50
CA HIS A 36 -9.47 -26.22 -6.34
C HIS A 36 -9.38 -24.76 -6.76
N LEU A 37 -8.14 -24.26 -6.83
CA LEU A 37 -7.87 -22.90 -7.32
C LEU A 37 -7.93 -22.88 -8.85
N GLN A 38 -8.71 -21.94 -9.39
CA GLN A 38 -8.83 -21.68 -10.83
C GLN A 38 -8.49 -20.22 -11.12
N GLY A 39 -7.61 -19.99 -12.09
CA GLY A 39 -7.30 -18.64 -12.57
C GLY A 39 -8.50 -18.00 -13.25
N ILE A 40 -8.65 -16.69 -13.06
CA ILE A 40 -9.69 -15.89 -13.72
C ILE A 40 -9.09 -14.72 -14.48
N GLU A 41 -9.79 -14.25 -15.52
CA GLU A 41 -9.43 -13.04 -16.25
C GLU A 41 -9.76 -11.80 -15.41
N ALA A 42 -8.78 -11.34 -14.64
CA ALA A 42 -8.87 -10.14 -13.81
C ALA A 42 -7.48 -9.55 -13.61
N VAL A 43 -7.42 -8.30 -13.16
CA VAL A 43 -6.19 -7.64 -12.74
C VAL A 43 -6.34 -7.23 -11.28
N ILE A 44 -5.35 -7.59 -10.48
CA ILE A 44 -5.27 -7.16 -9.07
C ILE A 44 -4.31 -5.97 -9.02
N ASP A 45 -4.75 -4.86 -8.44
CA ASP A 45 -3.88 -3.71 -8.21
C ASP A 45 -2.78 -4.07 -7.20
N LYS A 46 -1.52 -3.76 -7.54
CA LYS A 46 -0.36 -4.12 -6.73
C LYS A 46 -0.31 -3.40 -5.39
N ASP A 47 -0.78 -2.15 -5.32
CA ASP A 47 -0.72 -1.34 -4.11
C ASP A 47 -1.76 -1.85 -3.11
N LEU A 48 -2.99 -2.13 -3.57
CA LEU A 48 -4.05 -2.73 -2.75
C LEU A 48 -3.70 -4.15 -2.29
N SER A 49 -3.10 -4.96 -3.18
CA SER A 49 -2.63 -6.30 -2.84
C SER A 49 -1.52 -6.26 -1.78
N SER A 50 -0.59 -5.30 -1.88
CA SER A 50 0.48 -5.11 -0.90
C SER A 50 -0.06 -4.69 0.46
N ALA A 51 -1.04 -3.78 0.52
CA ALA A 51 -1.70 -3.40 1.76
C ALA A 51 -2.43 -4.59 2.41
N PHE A 52 -3.12 -5.39 1.60
CA PHE A 52 -3.79 -6.59 2.10
C PHE A 52 -2.79 -7.62 2.64
N LEU A 53 -1.69 -7.87 1.92
CA LEU A 53 -0.62 -8.76 2.38
C LEU A 53 0.03 -8.26 3.66
N ALA A 54 0.36 -6.97 3.74
CA ALA A 54 0.96 -6.35 4.92
C ALA A 54 0.09 -6.56 6.17
N LYS A 55 -1.23 -6.38 6.04
CA LYS A 55 -2.21 -6.68 7.12
C LYS A 55 -2.17 -8.14 7.53
N GLN A 56 -2.16 -9.07 6.57
CA GLN A 56 -2.13 -10.53 6.86
C GLN A 56 -0.84 -10.98 7.52
N LEU A 57 0.27 -10.30 7.23
CA LEU A 57 1.58 -10.55 7.85
C LEU A 57 1.74 -9.88 9.23
N GLY A 58 0.84 -8.96 9.59
CA GLY A 58 1.00 -8.12 10.79
C GLY A 58 2.22 -7.20 10.68
N ALA A 59 2.47 -6.65 9.49
CA ALA A 59 3.60 -5.76 9.26
C ALA A 59 3.46 -4.46 10.07
N ASP A 60 4.57 -3.91 10.55
CA ASP A 60 4.62 -2.66 11.29
C ASP A 60 4.48 -1.44 10.37
N ALA A 61 4.95 -1.57 9.12
CA ALA A 61 4.97 -0.48 8.16
C ALA A 61 4.68 -0.94 6.73
N LEU A 62 4.04 -0.06 5.96
CA LEU A 62 3.84 -0.18 4.51
C LEU A 62 4.37 1.07 3.82
N LEU A 63 5.41 0.93 3.01
CA LEU A 63 5.94 1.99 2.19
C LEU A 63 5.52 1.80 0.73
N LEU A 64 4.78 2.75 0.19
CA LEU A 64 4.36 2.77 -1.22
C LEU A 64 5.32 3.68 -2.01
N LEU A 65 6.30 3.05 -2.63
CA LEU A 65 7.39 3.76 -3.30
C LEU A 65 7.02 4.10 -4.75
N THR A 66 7.37 5.32 -5.15
CA THR A 66 7.05 5.89 -6.46
C THR A 66 8.17 6.78 -6.97
N ASP A 67 7.98 7.48 -8.08
CA ASP A 67 8.92 8.40 -8.71
C ASP A 67 8.80 9.85 -8.19
N VAL A 68 7.69 10.18 -7.50
CA VAL A 68 7.49 11.49 -6.87
C VAL A 68 7.86 11.46 -5.39
N GLU A 69 8.26 12.61 -4.85
CA GLU A 69 8.72 12.72 -3.46
C GLU A 69 7.58 12.62 -2.44
N ALA A 70 6.36 13.02 -2.78
CA ALA A 70 5.23 13.07 -1.87
C ALA A 70 3.90 13.03 -2.65
N VAL A 71 2.78 12.94 -1.94
CA VAL A 71 1.46 13.31 -2.46
C VAL A 71 1.39 14.83 -2.52
N TYR A 72 0.78 15.37 -3.58
CA TYR A 72 0.65 16.81 -3.77
C TYR A 72 -0.80 17.24 -3.76
N GLN A 73 -1.07 18.35 -3.09
CA GLN A 73 -2.26 19.13 -3.37
C GLN A 73 -2.05 19.92 -4.65
N GLY A 74 -3.01 19.88 -5.58
CA GLY A 74 -2.93 20.58 -6.85
C GLY A 74 -1.83 20.07 -7.80
N PHE A 75 -1.54 18.76 -7.80
CA PHE A 75 -0.52 18.18 -8.68
C PHE A 75 -0.70 18.58 -10.14
N GLY A 76 0.38 19.01 -10.78
CA GLY A 76 0.39 19.48 -12.18
C GLY A 76 -0.01 20.95 -12.35
N THR A 77 -0.26 21.69 -11.30
CA THR A 77 -0.50 23.13 -11.33
C THR A 77 0.74 23.93 -10.84
N PRO A 78 0.83 25.23 -11.15
CA PRO A 78 1.90 26.08 -10.62
C PRO A 78 1.93 26.18 -9.09
N ASP A 79 0.78 25.95 -8.44
CA ASP A 79 0.59 26.06 -7.00
C ASP A 79 0.66 24.69 -6.28
N ALA A 80 1.20 23.67 -6.96
CA ALA A 80 1.34 22.32 -6.38
C ALA A 80 2.21 22.35 -5.13
N GLN A 81 1.68 21.80 -4.03
CA GLN A 81 2.39 21.72 -2.74
C GLN A 81 2.48 20.28 -2.25
N PRO A 82 3.68 19.82 -1.84
CA PRO A 82 3.82 18.50 -1.24
C PRO A 82 3.18 18.46 0.14
N LEU A 83 2.50 17.36 0.43
CA LEU A 83 1.85 17.13 1.72
C LEU A 83 2.73 16.18 2.55
N SER A 84 3.14 16.60 3.73
CA SER A 84 3.98 15.76 4.63
C SER A 84 3.16 14.73 5.40
N ALA A 85 1.91 15.03 5.68
CA ALA A 85 0.98 14.13 6.34
C ALA A 85 -0.44 14.35 5.82
N LEU A 86 -1.26 13.31 5.89
CA LEU A 86 -2.67 13.32 5.60
C LEU A 86 -3.40 12.43 6.60
N THR A 87 -4.50 12.89 7.14
CA THR A 87 -5.46 12.03 7.80
C THR A 87 -6.20 11.18 6.77
N ILE A 88 -6.82 10.09 7.22
CA ILE A 88 -7.65 9.24 6.34
C ILE A 88 -8.80 10.08 5.72
N ALA A 89 -9.43 10.96 6.51
CA ALA A 89 -10.51 11.82 6.03
C ALA A 89 -10.02 12.83 4.97
N GLU A 90 -8.89 13.49 5.20
CA GLU A 90 -8.27 14.38 4.21
C GLU A 90 -7.88 13.63 2.93
N SER A 91 -7.36 12.41 3.06
CA SER A 91 -6.99 11.55 1.93
C SER A 91 -8.19 11.23 1.03
N HIS A 92 -9.35 10.99 1.62
CA HIS A 92 -10.60 10.76 0.87
C HIS A 92 -11.17 12.04 0.22
N ALA A 93 -10.86 13.21 0.76
CA ALA A 93 -11.31 14.51 0.25
C ALA A 93 -10.40 15.08 -0.85
N LEU A 94 -9.22 14.48 -1.08
CA LEU A 94 -8.29 14.94 -2.11
C LEU A 94 -8.88 14.75 -3.51
N ASP A 95 -8.88 15.85 -4.28
CA ASP A 95 -9.14 15.78 -5.71
C ASP A 95 -7.85 15.35 -6.44
N LEU A 96 -7.79 14.08 -6.80
CA LEU A 96 -6.64 13.48 -7.45
C LEU A 96 -6.88 13.35 -8.95
N PRO A 97 -5.95 13.80 -9.79
CA PRO A 97 -6.03 13.53 -11.21
C PRO A 97 -6.01 12.03 -11.47
N ALA A 98 -6.62 11.61 -12.58
CA ALA A 98 -6.60 10.21 -12.99
C ALA A 98 -5.14 9.71 -13.10
N GLY A 99 -4.82 8.61 -12.42
CA GLY A 99 -3.47 8.07 -12.41
C GLY A 99 -3.21 7.06 -11.29
N SER A 100 -1.95 6.79 -11.05
CA SER A 100 -1.50 5.75 -10.10
C SER A 100 -1.53 6.18 -8.62
N MET A 101 -1.71 7.47 -8.31
CA MET A 101 -1.66 7.97 -6.93
C MET A 101 -2.91 7.57 -6.13
N GLY A 102 -4.09 7.58 -6.73
CA GLY A 102 -5.34 7.18 -6.06
C GLY A 102 -5.27 5.79 -5.42
N PRO A 103 -4.92 4.73 -6.18
CA PRO A 103 -4.73 3.39 -5.62
C PRO A 103 -3.70 3.34 -4.47
N LYS A 104 -2.60 4.10 -4.54
CA LYS A 104 -1.61 4.18 -3.46
C LYS A 104 -2.18 4.78 -2.19
N ILE A 105 -2.89 5.89 -2.30
CA ILE A 105 -3.56 6.53 -1.15
C ILE A 105 -4.58 5.58 -0.55
N THR A 106 -5.41 4.93 -1.36
CA THR A 106 -6.39 3.95 -0.89
C THR A 106 -5.71 2.80 -0.15
N ALA A 107 -4.61 2.27 -0.69
CA ALA A 107 -3.82 1.20 -0.05
C ALA A 107 -3.19 1.66 1.28
N ALA A 108 -2.60 2.87 1.30
CA ALA A 108 -2.00 3.45 2.49
C ALA A 108 -3.03 3.69 3.60
N CYS A 109 -4.20 4.27 3.27
CA CYS A 109 -5.31 4.46 4.21
C CYS A 109 -5.79 3.12 4.77
N SER A 110 -6.04 2.15 3.89
CA SER A 110 -6.48 0.82 4.29
C SER A 110 -5.52 0.15 5.28
N PHE A 111 -4.20 0.31 5.10
CA PHE A 111 -3.22 -0.21 6.04
C PHE A 111 -3.19 0.60 7.35
N ALA A 112 -3.23 1.94 7.28
CA ALA A 112 -3.25 2.81 8.46
C ALA A 112 -4.47 2.55 9.36
N GLU A 113 -5.65 2.24 8.78
CA GLU A 113 -6.85 1.83 9.53
C GLU A 113 -6.63 0.59 10.41
N SER A 114 -5.69 -0.28 10.05
CA SER A 114 -5.32 -1.44 10.87
C SER A 114 -4.32 -1.13 11.98
N GLY A 115 -3.95 0.13 12.15
CA GLY A 115 -2.99 0.61 13.16
C GLY A 115 -1.53 0.57 12.71
N GLY A 116 -1.26 0.23 11.45
CA GLY A 116 0.07 0.20 10.89
C GLY A 116 0.55 1.58 10.42
N PHE A 117 1.87 1.77 10.37
CA PHE A 117 2.48 2.97 9.79
C PHE A 117 2.47 2.88 8.27
N SER A 118 1.96 3.89 7.56
CA SER A 118 2.03 3.92 6.09
C SER A 118 2.55 5.25 5.56
N ALA A 119 3.37 5.18 4.50
CA ALA A 119 3.92 6.35 3.83
C ALA A 119 4.04 6.14 2.32
N ILE A 120 3.93 7.25 1.59
CA ILE A 120 4.06 7.33 0.12
C ILE A 120 5.20 8.27 -0.21
N GLY A 121 6.13 7.88 -1.07
CA GLY A 121 7.21 8.76 -1.49
C GLY A 121 8.23 8.09 -2.40
N ARG A 122 9.35 8.78 -2.60
CA ARG A 122 10.36 8.40 -3.59
C ARG A 122 11.14 7.14 -3.17
N LEU A 123 11.36 6.25 -4.13
CA LEU A 123 12.13 5.01 -3.92
C LEU A 123 13.51 5.27 -3.29
N SER A 124 14.21 6.32 -3.72
CA SER A 124 15.54 6.66 -3.19
C SER A 124 15.54 7.15 -1.74
N GLU A 125 14.37 7.44 -1.18
CA GLU A 125 14.17 8.00 0.16
C GLU A 125 13.49 7.01 1.13
N ALA A 126 13.47 5.72 0.80
CA ALA A 126 12.74 4.69 1.56
C ALA A 126 13.08 4.68 3.07
N LEU A 127 14.35 4.87 3.44
CA LEU A 127 14.75 4.95 4.85
C LEU A 127 14.29 6.24 5.53
N ALA A 128 14.29 7.37 4.82
CA ALA A 128 13.78 8.64 5.32
C ALA A 128 12.25 8.60 5.47
N LEU A 129 11.54 7.92 4.55
CA LEU A 129 10.11 7.63 4.66
C LEU A 129 9.81 6.83 5.92
N LEU A 130 10.54 5.76 6.18
CA LEU A 130 10.33 4.90 7.34
C LEU A 130 10.58 5.64 8.67
N SER A 131 11.52 6.61 8.67
CA SER A 131 11.83 7.42 9.85
C SER A 131 10.97 8.70 9.99
N GLY A 132 10.00 8.91 9.10
CA GLY A 132 9.13 10.08 9.16
C GLY A 132 9.76 11.39 8.67
N GLN A 133 10.84 11.32 7.92
CA GLN A 133 11.61 12.51 7.48
C GLN A 133 11.37 12.89 6.01
N ALA A 134 10.63 12.07 5.27
CA ALA A 134 10.30 12.30 3.85
C ALA A 134 8.92 11.77 3.50
N GLY A 135 8.40 12.18 2.35
CA GLY A 135 7.15 11.70 1.78
C GLY A 135 5.89 12.19 2.47
N THR A 136 4.79 11.50 2.19
CA THR A 136 3.49 11.72 2.81
C THR A 136 3.15 10.56 3.72
N HIS A 137 2.89 10.85 4.98
CA HIS A 137 2.46 9.88 5.98
C HIS A 137 0.94 9.87 6.09
N ILE A 138 0.34 8.68 6.11
CA ILE A 138 -1.08 8.55 6.41
C ILE A 138 -1.23 8.31 7.91
N VAL A 139 -1.95 9.20 8.58
CA VAL A 139 -2.19 9.13 10.01
C VAL A 139 -3.65 8.74 10.28
N ALA A 140 -3.85 7.73 11.11
CA ALA A 140 -5.17 7.43 11.62
C ALA A 140 -5.62 8.59 12.52
N GLU A 141 -6.86 9.03 12.41
CA GLU A 141 -7.43 10.01 13.34
C GLU A 141 -7.43 9.39 14.76
N HIS A 142 -6.75 10.05 15.67
CA HIS A 142 -6.89 9.71 17.08
C HIS A 142 -8.15 10.39 17.57
N SER A 143 -9.14 9.59 17.94
CA SER A 143 -10.37 10.03 18.64
C SER A 143 -10.04 10.56 20.02
#